data_8ed35fa113fdfe48cf9376da3ecc40fd
#
_entry.id   8ed35fa113fdfe48cf9376da3ecc40fd
#
_cell.length_a   1.000
_cell.length_b   1.000
_cell.length_c   1.000
_cell.angle_alpha   90.00
_cell.angle_beta   90.00
_cell.angle_gamma   90.00
#
_symmetry.space_group_name_H-M   'P 1'
#
loop_
_entity.id
_entity.type
_entity.pdbx_description
1 polymer ?
#
loop_
_entity_poly.entity_id
_entity_poly.type
_entity_poly.pdbx_seq_one_letter_code
_entity_poly.pdbx_strand_id
1 'polypeptide(L)'
;MRFQFATSDFYWFRQDTNKDGTPRYYTYGVPFFNYGLLPQTWEDPDTISMEGFGGDDDPLDVIEVGSSPLALGSVTEVKVLGSLKLIDEGETDHKIIALRVSDPRARNIDDMKDLEKHIPGLTARLVDWLKM
;
A
#
# COMPACT_ATOMS: atom_id res chain seq x y z
N MET A 1 -0.06 12.08 -4.46
CA MET A 1 -1.03 12.54 -3.45
C MET A 1 -1.32 11.37 -2.53
N ARG A 2 -1.22 11.56 -1.25
CA ARG A 2 -1.43 10.54 -0.22
C ARG A 2 -2.73 10.83 0.53
N PHE A 3 -3.56 9.83 0.78
CA PHE A 3 -4.82 10.00 1.52
C PHE A 3 -4.79 9.17 2.80
N GLN A 4 -5.30 9.72 3.89
CA GLN A 4 -5.51 9.04 5.17
C GLN A 4 -7.00 8.83 5.44
N PHE A 5 -7.32 7.73 6.11
CA PHE A 5 -8.66 7.49 6.66
C PHE A 5 -8.90 8.33 7.91
N ALA A 6 -10.10 8.89 8.03
CA ALA A 6 -10.59 9.39 9.31
C ALA A 6 -11.52 8.34 9.92
N THR A 7 -11.28 7.99 11.19
CA THR A 7 -12.10 7.07 11.96
C THR A 7 -13.41 7.72 12.36
N SER A 8 -14.45 7.56 11.58
CA SER A 8 -15.85 7.78 11.94
C SER A 8 -16.71 6.79 11.15
N ASP A 9 -17.96 6.61 11.51
CA ASP A 9 -18.90 5.67 10.87
C ASP A 9 -19.11 5.88 9.36
N PHE A 10 -18.40 6.85 8.77
CA PHE A 10 -18.35 7.17 7.35
C PHE A 10 -16.90 7.13 6.85
N TYR A 11 -16.65 6.46 5.72
CA TYR A 11 -15.36 6.45 5.07
C TYR A 11 -15.08 7.79 4.41
N TRP A 12 -14.16 8.56 4.99
CA TRP A 12 -13.70 9.83 4.43
C TRP A 12 -12.27 9.65 3.92
N PHE A 13 -12.01 10.06 2.70
CA PHE A 13 -10.65 10.24 2.20
C PHE A 13 -10.20 11.66 2.49
N ARG A 14 -9.10 11.79 3.21
CA ARG A 14 -8.50 13.08 3.52
C ARG A 14 -7.11 13.16 2.93
N GLN A 15 -6.78 14.32 2.33
CA GLN A 15 -5.42 14.60 1.88
C GLN A 15 -4.46 14.54 3.07
N ASP A 16 -3.41 13.71 2.95
CA ASP A 16 -2.32 13.68 3.92
C ASP A 16 -1.56 15.01 3.92
N THR A 17 -1.20 15.51 5.11
CA THR A 17 -0.61 16.83 5.29
C THR A 17 0.72 16.74 6.02
N ASN A 18 1.59 17.72 5.74
CA ASN A 18 2.77 17.99 6.55
C ASN A 18 2.35 18.53 7.93
N LYS A 19 3.30 18.62 8.85
CA LYS A 19 3.08 19.17 10.21
C LYS A 19 2.54 20.60 10.23
N ASP A 20 2.82 21.38 9.18
CA ASP A 20 2.34 22.75 9.01
C ASP A 20 0.95 22.85 8.35
N GLY A 21 0.30 21.71 8.07
CA GLY A 21 -1.02 21.64 7.44
C GLY A 21 -1.03 21.74 5.92
N THR A 22 0.12 21.88 5.27
CA THR A 22 0.21 21.88 3.81
C THR A 22 0.05 20.47 3.24
N PRO A 23 -0.49 20.30 2.00
CA PRO A 23 -0.58 18.99 1.38
C PRO A 23 0.77 18.30 1.27
N ARG A 24 0.80 17.01 1.61
CA ARG A 24 2.01 16.18 1.51
C ARG A 24 2.08 15.51 0.15
N TYR A 25 3.22 15.64 -0.50
CA TYR A 25 3.51 15.01 -1.80
C TYR A 25 4.74 14.11 -1.70
N TYR A 26 4.86 13.17 -2.64
CA TYR A 26 6.09 12.39 -2.80
C TYR A 26 7.22 13.30 -3.28
N THR A 27 8.36 13.25 -2.61
CA THR A 27 9.55 14.07 -2.94
C THR A 27 10.60 13.30 -3.73
N TYR A 28 10.43 11.99 -3.87
CA TYR A 28 11.40 11.07 -4.49
C TYR A 28 10.85 10.40 -5.76
N GLY A 29 9.91 11.04 -6.43
CA GLY A 29 9.38 10.60 -7.71
C GLY A 29 7.95 10.09 -7.66
N VAL A 30 7.39 9.87 -8.84
CA VAL A 30 6.04 9.34 -9.01
C VAL A 30 6.09 7.82 -8.84
N PRO A 31 5.23 7.22 -8.00
CA PRO A 31 5.13 5.78 -7.91
C PRO A 31 4.70 5.18 -9.26
N PHE A 32 5.29 4.05 -9.63
CA PHE A 32 4.92 3.31 -10.84
C PHE A 32 3.80 2.28 -10.60
N PHE A 33 3.14 2.37 -9.49
CA PHE A 33 2.05 1.51 -9.01
C PHE A 33 0.92 2.38 -8.47
N ASN A 34 -0.26 1.80 -8.29
CA ASN A 34 -1.34 2.45 -7.57
C ASN A 34 -1.17 2.22 -6.07
N TYR A 35 -1.43 3.26 -5.28
CA TYR A 35 -1.32 3.21 -3.83
C TYR A 35 -2.68 3.46 -3.19
N GLY A 36 -3.04 2.61 -2.26
CA GLY A 36 -4.31 2.71 -1.56
C GLY A 36 -4.23 2.07 -0.17
N LEU A 37 -5.38 1.72 0.36
CA LEU A 37 -5.49 1.06 1.65
C LEU A 37 -6.61 0.02 1.61
N LEU A 38 -6.57 -0.94 2.53
CA LEU A 38 -7.64 -1.90 2.77
C LEU A 38 -8.58 -1.33 3.82
N PRO A 39 -9.87 -1.07 3.49
CA PRO A 39 -10.84 -0.64 4.49
C PRO A 39 -11.09 -1.74 5.52
N GLN A 40 -11.43 -1.29 6.76
CA GLN A 40 -11.67 -2.12 7.95
C GLN A 40 -10.43 -2.92 8.41
N THR A 41 -9.24 -2.42 8.13
CA THR A 41 -7.98 -2.92 8.70
C THR A 41 -7.31 -1.85 9.55
N TRP A 42 -6.47 -2.29 10.48
CA TRP A 42 -5.76 -1.41 11.39
C TRP A 42 -4.46 -2.06 11.86
N GLU A 43 -3.35 -1.36 11.72
CA GLU A 43 -2.06 -1.77 12.25
C GLU A 43 -1.93 -1.27 13.70
N ASP A 44 -2.29 -2.13 14.63
CA ASP A 44 -2.38 -1.84 16.06
C ASP A 44 -1.01 -1.48 16.65
N PRO A 45 -0.83 -0.26 17.20
CA PRO A 45 0.41 0.15 17.86
C PRO A 45 0.78 -0.70 19.08
N ASP A 46 -0.20 -1.30 19.74
CA ASP A 46 0.00 -2.12 20.93
C ASP A 46 0.39 -3.58 20.60
N THR A 47 0.23 -3.98 19.35
CA THR A 47 0.66 -5.29 18.85
C THR A 47 2.13 -5.20 18.41
N ILE A 48 3.02 -5.72 19.27
CA ILE A 48 4.46 -5.62 19.06
C ILE A 48 4.96 -6.77 18.17
N SER A 49 5.68 -6.42 17.10
CA SER A 49 6.32 -7.38 16.20
C SER A 49 7.49 -8.12 16.85
N MET A 50 8.00 -9.17 16.20
CA MET A 50 9.19 -9.89 16.67
C MET A 50 10.44 -9.00 16.76
N GLU A 51 10.51 -7.94 15.96
CA GLU A 51 11.59 -6.96 15.96
C GLU A 51 11.42 -5.88 17.07
N GLY A 52 10.32 -5.90 17.82
CA GLY A 52 10.06 -5.00 18.94
C GLY A 52 9.35 -3.69 18.56
N PHE A 53 8.71 -3.62 17.39
CA PHE A 53 8.00 -2.42 16.92
C PHE A 53 6.48 -2.66 16.85
N GLY A 54 5.71 -1.67 17.27
CA GLY A 54 4.25 -1.64 17.14
C GLY A 54 3.81 -1.21 15.73
N GLY A 55 2.51 -1.36 15.43
CA GLY A 55 1.92 -0.85 14.21
C GLY A 55 1.90 0.68 14.14
N ASP A 56 1.61 1.23 12.96
CA ASP A 56 1.65 2.67 12.68
C ASP A 56 0.32 3.40 12.93
N ASP A 57 -0.66 2.72 13.54
CA ASP A 57 -2.00 3.24 13.84
C ASP A 57 -2.85 3.59 12.59
N ASP A 58 -2.43 3.14 11.43
CA ASP A 58 -3.13 3.35 10.16
C ASP A 58 -3.74 2.04 9.61
N PRO A 59 -4.67 2.10 8.66
CA PRO A 59 -5.08 0.92 7.89
C PRO A 59 -3.91 0.32 7.11
N LEU A 60 -4.03 -0.96 6.76
CA LEU A 60 -3.03 -1.62 5.90
C LEU A 60 -2.92 -0.94 4.54
N ASP A 61 -1.72 -0.53 4.19
CA ASP A 61 -1.39 0.05 2.89
C ASP A 61 -1.39 -1.02 1.79
N VAL A 62 -1.89 -0.65 0.61
CA VAL A 62 -1.94 -1.53 -0.56
C VAL A 62 -1.16 -0.91 -1.72
N ILE A 63 -0.29 -1.72 -2.30
CA ILE A 63 0.37 -1.46 -3.57
C ILE A 63 -0.31 -2.33 -4.63
N GLU A 64 -1.05 -1.70 -5.54
CA GLU A 64 -1.71 -2.39 -6.65
C GLU A 64 -0.86 -2.25 -7.92
N VAL A 65 -0.50 -3.38 -8.51
CA VAL A 65 0.52 -3.47 -9.57
C VAL A 65 -0.06 -3.64 -10.98
N GLY A 66 -1.33 -3.29 -11.16
CA GLY A 66 -1.96 -3.31 -12.48
C GLY A 66 -1.33 -2.33 -13.47
N SER A 67 -1.65 -2.51 -14.74
CA SER A 67 -1.00 -1.82 -15.86
C SER A 67 -1.48 -0.39 -16.10
N SER A 68 -2.52 0.07 -15.42
CA SER A 68 -3.10 1.40 -15.63
C SER A 68 -3.43 2.10 -14.31
N PRO A 69 -3.38 3.44 -14.28
CA PRO A 69 -3.77 4.20 -13.11
C PRO A 69 -5.22 3.93 -12.70
N LEU A 70 -5.46 3.90 -11.39
CA LEU A 70 -6.79 3.94 -10.79
C LEU A 70 -7.16 5.38 -10.46
N ALA A 71 -8.45 5.71 -10.58
CA ALA A 71 -8.93 7.03 -10.22
C ALA A 71 -8.78 7.27 -8.71
N LEU A 72 -8.40 8.49 -8.34
CA LEU A 72 -8.30 8.89 -6.93
C LEU A 72 -9.65 8.72 -6.23
N GLY A 73 -9.62 8.12 -5.03
CA GLY A 73 -10.82 7.85 -4.24
C GLY A 73 -11.69 6.70 -4.77
N SER A 74 -11.28 6.01 -5.83
CA SER A 74 -12.02 4.84 -6.31
C SER A 74 -11.89 3.65 -5.36
N VAL A 75 -12.95 2.85 -5.29
CA VAL A 75 -12.97 1.56 -4.60
C VAL A 75 -12.85 0.47 -5.64
N THR A 76 -11.84 -0.38 -5.50
CA THR A 76 -11.48 -1.40 -6.49
C THR A 76 -11.31 -2.75 -5.81
N GLU A 77 -11.93 -3.78 -6.36
CA GLU A 77 -11.71 -5.15 -5.90
C GLU A 77 -10.33 -5.65 -6.35
N VAL A 78 -9.57 -6.18 -5.39
CA VAL A 78 -8.20 -6.65 -5.63
C VAL A 78 -8.00 -8.08 -5.13
N LYS A 79 -7.10 -8.79 -5.78
CA LYS A 79 -6.56 -10.05 -5.34
C LYS A 79 -5.26 -9.78 -4.58
N VAL A 80 -5.19 -10.18 -3.32
CA VAL A 80 -3.97 -10.08 -2.51
C VAL A 80 -2.98 -11.16 -2.94
N LEU A 81 -1.75 -10.77 -3.23
CA LEU A 81 -0.69 -11.68 -3.68
C LEU A 81 0.36 -11.96 -2.61
N GLY A 82 0.60 -11.00 -1.74
CA GLY A 82 1.58 -11.09 -0.68
C GLY A 82 1.73 -9.79 0.08
N SER A 83 2.78 -9.68 0.88
CA SER A 83 3.08 -8.47 1.64
C SER A 83 4.58 -8.22 1.76
N LEU A 84 4.94 -6.95 1.87
CA LEU A 84 6.27 -6.50 2.29
C LEU A 84 6.13 -5.89 3.68
N LYS A 85 6.96 -6.32 4.61
CA LYS A 85 7.05 -5.76 5.95
C LYS A 85 8.21 -4.77 6.00
N LEU A 86 7.90 -3.54 6.37
CA LEU A 86 8.86 -2.46 6.55
C LEU A 86 8.94 -2.07 8.03
N ILE A 87 10.07 -1.52 8.41
CA ILE A 87 10.21 -0.74 9.64
C ILE A 87 10.45 0.70 9.19
N ASP A 88 9.49 1.54 9.46
CA ASP A 88 9.51 2.95 9.08
C ASP A 88 9.36 3.82 10.33
N GLU A 89 10.31 4.72 10.56
CA GLU A 89 10.34 5.62 11.73
C GLU A 89 10.13 4.91 13.09
N GLY A 90 10.57 3.66 13.22
CA GLY A 90 10.42 2.86 14.44
C GLY A 90 9.06 2.18 14.60
N GLU A 91 8.27 2.11 13.53
CA GLU A 91 6.97 1.45 13.48
C GLU A 91 6.96 0.34 12.44
N THR A 92 6.17 -0.71 12.69
CA THR A 92 5.92 -1.74 11.70
C THR A 92 4.90 -1.22 10.68
N ASP A 93 5.28 -1.30 9.41
CA ASP A 93 4.46 -0.83 8.29
C ASP A 93 4.39 -1.95 7.23
N HIS A 94 3.22 -2.54 7.06
CA HIS A 94 3.00 -3.58 6.06
C HIS A 94 2.47 -2.98 4.77
N LYS A 95 3.09 -3.34 3.65
CA LYS A 95 2.61 -3.03 2.31
C LYS A 95 2.03 -4.29 1.67
N ILE A 96 0.72 -4.33 1.53
CA ILE A 96 0.03 -5.44 0.85
C ILE A 96 0.22 -5.28 -0.65
N ILE A 97 0.70 -6.33 -1.29
CA ILE A 97 0.87 -6.36 -2.74
C ILE A 97 -0.36 -7.03 -3.35
N ALA A 98 -1.01 -6.32 -4.26
CA ALA A 98 -2.27 -6.75 -4.84
C ALA A 98 -2.36 -6.45 -6.34
N LEU A 99 -3.26 -7.16 -7.00
CA LEU A 99 -3.60 -6.96 -8.40
C LEU A 99 -5.12 -6.84 -8.52
N ARG A 100 -5.61 -5.80 -9.20
CA ARG A 100 -7.05 -5.66 -9.44
C ARG A 100 -7.60 -6.88 -10.17
N VAL A 101 -8.78 -7.33 -9.78
CA VAL A 101 -9.39 -8.53 -10.38
C VAL A 101 -9.75 -8.34 -11.85
N SER A 102 -9.94 -7.10 -12.30
CA SER A 102 -10.22 -6.77 -13.71
C SER A 102 -8.97 -6.77 -14.60
N ASP A 103 -7.76 -6.88 -14.05
CA ASP A 103 -6.56 -7.04 -14.87
C ASP A 103 -6.58 -8.42 -15.55
N PRO A 104 -6.36 -8.49 -16.88
CA PRO A 104 -6.40 -9.77 -17.62
C PRO A 104 -5.42 -10.82 -17.09
N ARG A 105 -4.33 -10.41 -16.43
CA ARG A 105 -3.32 -11.32 -15.85
C ARG A 105 -3.76 -11.92 -14.52
N ALA A 106 -4.77 -11.34 -13.86
CA ALA A 106 -5.17 -11.75 -12.50
C ALA A 106 -5.56 -13.24 -12.41
N ARG A 107 -6.12 -13.81 -13.47
CA ARG A 107 -6.47 -15.24 -13.53
C ARG A 107 -5.29 -16.19 -13.50
N ASN A 108 -4.08 -15.72 -13.83
CA ASN A 108 -2.84 -16.51 -13.89
C ASN A 108 -1.84 -16.13 -12.80
N ILE A 109 -2.18 -15.17 -11.94
CA ILE A 109 -1.32 -14.68 -10.87
C ILE A 109 -2.06 -14.86 -9.54
N ASP A 110 -1.59 -15.76 -8.70
CA ASP A 110 -2.20 -16.09 -7.40
C ASP A 110 -1.32 -15.71 -6.20
N ASP A 111 -0.03 -15.49 -6.43
CA ASP A 111 0.94 -15.17 -5.38
C ASP A 111 2.10 -14.31 -5.93
N MET A 112 3.04 -13.97 -5.06
CA MET A 112 4.23 -13.19 -5.42
C MET A 112 5.16 -13.92 -6.39
N LYS A 113 5.19 -15.25 -6.36
CA LYS A 113 6.00 -16.06 -7.27
C LYS A 113 5.44 -15.99 -8.69
N ASP A 114 4.12 -16.10 -8.84
CA ASP A 114 3.46 -15.92 -10.13
C ASP A 114 3.64 -14.49 -10.64
N LEU A 115 3.52 -13.51 -9.75
CA LEU A 115 3.73 -12.09 -10.11
C LEU A 115 5.14 -11.86 -10.68
N GLU A 116 6.17 -12.36 -10.02
CA GLU A 116 7.55 -12.23 -10.48
C GLU A 116 7.80 -12.95 -11.82
N LYS A 117 7.11 -14.08 -12.04
CA LYS A 117 7.18 -14.82 -13.31
C LYS A 117 6.58 -14.03 -14.48
N HIS A 118 5.46 -13.32 -14.24
CA HIS A 118 4.77 -12.54 -15.27
C HIS A 118 5.35 -11.14 -15.46
N ILE A 119 5.89 -10.56 -14.40
CA ILE A 119 6.50 -9.23 -14.41
C ILE A 119 7.88 -9.33 -13.71
N PRO A 120 8.89 -9.87 -14.41
CA PRO A 120 10.22 -10.07 -13.83
C PRO A 120 10.84 -8.77 -13.31
N GLY A 121 11.42 -8.81 -12.11
CA GLY A 121 12.09 -7.67 -11.48
C GLY A 121 11.15 -6.69 -10.77
N LEU A 122 9.85 -6.94 -10.76
CA LEU A 122 8.89 -6.03 -10.12
C LEU A 122 9.12 -5.91 -8.63
N THR A 123 9.33 -7.04 -7.94
CA THR A 123 9.58 -7.05 -6.49
C THR A 123 10.81 -6.24 -6.12
N ALA A 124 11.90 -6.40 -6.85
CA ALA A 124 13.12 -5.61 -6.62
C ALA A 124 12.87 -4.11 -6.81
N ARG A 125 12.15 -3.71 -7.86
CA ARG A 125 11.79 -2.31 -8.10
C ARG A 125 10.91 -1.72 -7.01
N LEU A 126 9.96 -2.50 -6.48
CA LEU A 126 9.12 -2.07 -5.33
C LEU A 126 9.97 -1.84 -4.09
N VAL A 127 10.85 -2.79 -3.76
CA VAL A 127 11.77 -2.67 -2.62
C VAL A 127 12.68 -1.46 -2.77
N ASP A 128 13.26 -1.24 -3.94
CA ASP A 128 14.12 -0.09 -4.21
C ASP A 128 13.37 1.24 -4.06
N TRP A 129 12.14 1.31 -4.57
CA TRP A 129 11.31 2.51 -4.42
C TRP A 129 10.95 2.79 -2.96
N LEU A 130 10.62 1.76 -2.18
CA LEU A 130 10.26 1.90 -0.77
C LEU A 130 11.43 2.27 0.14
N LYS A 131 12.66 2.05 -0.30
CA LYS A 131 13.89 2.45 0.44
C LYS A 131 14.33 3.88 0.18
N MET A 132 13.75 4.54 -0.80
CA MET A 132 14.06 5.94 -1.09
C MET A 132 13.44 6.88 -0.06
#